data_81bd0a66703c23423f16ef52cd0182e7
#
_entry.id   81bd0a66703c23423f16ef52cd0182e7
#
_cell.length_a   1.000
_cell.length_b   1.000
_cell.length_c   1.000
_cell.angle_alpha   90.00
_cell.angle_beta   90.00
_cell.angle_gamma   90.00
#
_symmetry.space_group_name_H-M   'P 1'
#
loop_
_entity.id
_entity.type
_entity.pdbx_description
1 polymer ?
#
loop_
_entity_poly.entity_id
_entity_poly.type
_entity_poly.pdbx_seq_one_letter_code
_entity_poly.pdbx_strand_id
1 'polypeptide(L)'
;MKRILAFIIVACLAVFVFISVGNQSVSAAETSVFDREDNEIYLILEDFVQTHPKRQAFSQEEKAAADYIAERFVEEGLADVKQTTFNYGMDSSQNVSGRIPAAQTTARTVIIGAHYDNDVYGASDGTFDNGGGVAALIYIARKLAGASLPFNVEIVAFGAEEAGMVGSYFYAAQTLDAENTMLFINIDMIAGGDMLYAYGEDVKTDFEDFFVKISEKEGVSVPLKNMPANKRVTTLLWGSDGLPYFHAAQNSDQLYFRSAGVPSLLIFSGNMSSKYFGFVEAESFPTGLSHTSNDNLEFFKSAFGNSFVDKMQSVADTITAALTDEGFLSVAQNAANELVADAWRKTLEPAIVHAVLLAAVIVLGVLYYRKLVKTSILGDGAATGRKFFSKPDAEDIFEFKD
;
A
#
# COMPACT_ATOMS: atom_id res chain seq x y z
N MET A 1 50.56 15.21 4.17
CA MET A 1 50.86 14.01 3.37
C MET A 1 50.01 12.79 3.74
N LYS A 2 49.96 12.31 4.99
CA LYS A 2 49.16 11.09 5.35
C LYS A 2 47.65 11.17 5.07
N ARG A 3 47.03 12.35 5.16
CA ARG A 3 45.58 12.52 4.87
C ARG A 3 45.28 12.57 3.37
N ILE A 4 46.19 13.04 2.54
CA ILE A 4 46.03 13.07 1.08
C ILE A 4 46.21 11.66 0.51
N LEU A 5 47.11 10.86 1.07
CA LEU A 5 47.32 9.47 0.66
C LEU A 5 46.10 8.58 0.99
N ALA A 6 45.44 8.81 2.14
CA ALA A 6 44.24 8.10 2.51
C ALA A 6 43.07 8.42 1.55
N PHE A 7 42.93 9.67 1.10
CA PHE A 7 41.89 10.07 0.16
C PHE A 7 42.09 9.47 -1.24
N ILE A 8 43.34 9.36 -1.68
CA ILE A 8 43.68 8.72 -2.97
C ILE A 8 43.42 7.21 -2.93
N ILE A 9 43.71 6.54 -1.81
CA ILE A 9 43.46 5.11 -1.65
C ILE A 9 41.94 4.81 -1.64
N VAL A 10 41.13 5.64 -0.99
CA VAL A 10 39.67 5.49 -0.99
C VAL A 10 39.09 5.78 -2.38
N ALA A 11 39.59 6.79 -3.09
CA ALA A 11 39.18 7.09 -4.46
C ALA A 11 39.56 5.96 -5.44
N CYS A 12 40.75 5.39 -5.31
CA CYS A 12 41.19 4.26 -6.13
C CYS A 12 40.39 2.98 -5.83
N LEU A 13 40.04 2.72 -4.57
CA LEU A 13 39.17 1.59 -4.22
C LEU A 13 37.75 1.77 -4.76
N ALA A 14 37.20 2.97 -4.75
CA ALA A 14 35.90 3.25 -5.36
C ALA A 14 35.93 3.05 -6.89
N VAL A 15 37.00 3.46 -7.57
CA VAL A 15 37.16 3.22 -9.03
C VAL A 15 37.36 1.73 -9.34
N PHE A 16 38.05 0.97 -8.48
CA PHE A 16 38.21 -0.48 -8.67
C PHE A 16 36.89 -1.25 -8.45
N VAL A 17 36.04 -0.79 -7.53
CA VAL A 17 34.69 -1.39 -7.35
C VAL A 17 33.81 -1.11 -8.56
N PHE A 18 33.89 0.07 -9.18
CA PHE A 18 33.15 0.38 -10.41
C PHE A 18 33.65 -0.37 -11.66
N ILE A 19 34.93 -0.73 -11.73
CA ILE A 19 35.48 -1.48 -12.89
C ILE A 19 35.26 -2.99 -12.76
N SER A 20 35.09 -3.53 -11.55
CA SER A 20 34.80 -4.96 -11.33
C SER A 20 33.33 -5.34 -11.46
N VAL A 21 32.41 -4.37 -11.56
CA VAL A 21 30.97 -4.62 -11.84
C VAL A 21 30.70 -4.69 -13.36
N GLY A 22 31.65 -4.36 -14.21
CA GLY A 22 31.49 -4.18 -15.65
C GLY A 22 31.61 -5.42 -16.54
N ASN A 23 31.75 -6.65 -16.01
CA ASN A 23 31.81 -7.87 -16.85
C ASN A 23 31.19 -9.08 -16.14
N GLN A 24 29.93 -8.98 -15.73
CA GLN A 24 29.12 -10.18 -15.67
C GLN A 24 28.52 -10.34 -17.08
N SER A 25 28.99 -11.33 -17.81
CA SER A 25 28.28 -11.87 -18.95
C SER A 25 26.87 -12.22 -18.46
N VAL A 26 25.88 -11.41 -18.86
CA VAL A 26 24.49 -11.82 -18.82
C VAL A 26 24.45 -13.15 -19.55
N SER A 27 24.23 -14.25 -18.82
CA SER A 27 23.84 -15.51 -19.43
C SER A 27 22.70 -15.14 -20.35
N ALA A 28 22.81 -15.47 -21.63
CA ALA A 28 21.74 -15.27 -22.59
C ALA A 28 20.51 -15.93 -21.97
N ALA A 29 19.57 -15.11 -21.49
CA ALA A 29 18.27 -15.60 -21.13
C ALA A 29 17.78 -16.35 -22.37
N GLU A 30 17.35 -17.60 -22.20
CA GLU A 30 16.62 -18.30 -23.26
C GLU A 30 15.57 -17.28 -23.73
N THR A 31 15.62 -16.94 -25.02
CA THR A 31 14.67 -15.99 -25.61
C THR A 31 13.28 -16.52 -25.28
N SER A 32 12.61 -15.92 -24.33
CA SER A 32 11.29 -16.34 -23.92
C SER A 32 10.36 -16.14 -25.11
N VAL A 33 9.77 -17.23 -25.58
CA VAL A 33 8.83 -17.18 -26.70
C VAL A 33 7.56 -16.49 -26.21
N PHE A 34 7.09 -15.47 -26.94
CA PHE A 34 5.77 -14.88 -26.73
C PHE A 34 4.80 -15.48 -27.75
N ASP A 35 3.72 -16.09 -27.29
CA ASP A 35 2.66 -16.72 -28.07
C ASP A 35 1.26 -16.55 -27.43
N ARG A 36 1.01 -15.39 -26.81
CA ARG A 36 -0.24 -15.03 -26.12
C ARG A 36 -1.04 -13.95 -26.85
N GLU A 37 -0.83 -13.73 -28.12
CA GLU A 37 -1.51 -12.69 -28.91
C GLU A 37 -3.04 -12.84 -28.92
N ASP A 38 -3.57 -14.02 -28.70
CA ASP A 38 -5.01 -14.32 -28.62
C ASP A 38 -5.57 -14.37 -27.20
N ASN A 39 -4.73 -14.15 -26.18
CA ASN A 39 -5.18 -14.16 -24.79
C ASN A 39 -6.00 -12.88 -24.47
N GLU A 40 -7.18 -13.05 -23.86
CA GLU A 40 -8.12 -11.95 -23.61
C GLU A 40 -7.52 -10.82 -22.77
N ILE A 41 -6.81 -11.13 -21.69
CA ILE A 41 -6.24 -10.09 -20.80
C ILE A 41 -5.05 -9.39 -21.50
N TYR A 42 -4.31 -10.10 -22.34
CA TYR A 42 -3.27 -9.50 -23.16
C TYR A 42 -3.85 -8.51 -24.19
N LEU A 43 -4.94 -8.87 -24.87
CA LEU A 43 -5.60 -7.99 -25.83
C LEU A 43 -6.13 -6.71 -25.17
N ILE A 44 -6.65 -6.81 -23.95
CA ILE A 44 -7.05 -5.62 -23.17
C ILE A 44 -5.84 -4.75 -22.85
N LEU A 45 -4.73 -5.36 -22.37
CA LEU A 45 -3.51 -4.63 -22.07
C LEU A 45 -2.95 -3.93 -23.30
N GLU A 46 -2.81 -4.69 -24.42
CA GLU A 46 -2.25 -4.19 -25.67
C GLU A 46 -3.05 -2.99 -26.19
N ASP A 47 -4.38 -3.13 -26.26
CA ASP A 47 -5.28 -2.05 -26.70
C ASP A 47 -5.12 -0.81 -25.82
N PHE A 48 -5.12 -0.98 -24.49
CA PHE A 48 -4.99 0.12 -23.54
C PHE A 48 -3.65 0.86 -23.66
N VAL A 49 -2.53 0.15 -23.59
CA VAL A 49 -1.21 0.81 -23.56
C VAL A 49 -0.79 1.37 -24.93
N GLN A 50 -1.26 0.77 -26.04
CA GLN A 50 -1.00 1.31 -27.37
C GLN A 50 -1.84 2.55 -27.69
N THR A 51 -3.07 2.60 -27.17
CA THR A 51 -3.98 3.73 -27.41
C THR A 51 -3.69 4.89 -26.45
N HIS A 52 -3.25 4.59 -25.22
CA HIS A 52 -3.00 5.57 -24.16
C HIS A 52 -1.58 5.42 -23.54
N PRO A 53 -0.51 5.52 -24.34
CA PRO A 53 0.85 5.24 -23.84
C PRO A 53 1.42 6.34 -22.93
N LYS A 54 0.84 7.55 -22.94
CA LYS A 54 1.36 8.75 -22.22
C LYS A 54 0.28 9.41 -21.38
N ARG A 55 -0.26 8.64 -20.44
CA ARG A 55 -1.36 9.03 -19.57
C ARG A 55 -0.88 9.58 -18.22
N GLN A 56 0.12 10.51 -18.27
CA GLN A 56 0.66 11.10 -17.04
C GLN A 56 -0.42 11.81 -16.25
N ALA A 57 -0.31 11.76 -14.93
CA ALA A 57 -1.20 12.43 -13.99
C ALA A 57 -1.53 13.87 -14.43
N PHE A 58 -2.81 14.23 -14.40
CA PHE A 58 -3.37 15.55 -14.75
C PHE A 58 -3.27 15.92 -16.23
N SER A 59 -2.85 15.02 -17.11
CA SER A 59 -2.77 15.29 -18.55
C SER A 59 -4.12 15.10 -19.27
N GLN A 60 -4.19 15.56 -20.52
CA GLN A 60 -5.35 15.26 -21.37
C GLN A 60 -5.37 13.80 -21.80
N GLU A 61 -4.20 13.17 -21.88
CA GLU A 61 -4.02 11.75 -22.18
C GLU A 61 -4.51 10.88 -21.02
N GLU A 62 -4.28 11.29 -19.76
CA GLU A 62 -4.89 10.65 -18.59
C GLU A 62 -6.42 10.73 -18.65
N LYS A 63 -6.95 11.90 -19.02
CA LYS A 63 -8.39 12.06 -19.18
C LYS A 63 -8.95 11.15 -20.27
N ALA A 64 -8.26 11.03 -21.42
CA ALA A 64 -8.67 10.13 -22.49
C ALA A 64 -8.63 8.65 -22.06
N ALA A 65 -7.63 8.27 -21.25
CA ALA A 65 -7.56 6.94 -20.65
C ALA A 65 -8.74 6.65 -19.70
N ALA A 66 -9.16 7.65 -18.91
CA ALA A 66 -10.35 7.54 -18.07
C ALA A 66 -11.64 7.37 -18.89
N ASP A 67 -11.78 8.13 -19.98
CA ASP A 67 -12.92 7.99 -20.89
C ASP A 67 -12.97 6.57 -21.47
N TYR A 68 -11.83 6.04 -21.94
CA TYR A 68 -11.71 4.65 -22.41
C TYR A 68 -12.11 3.64 -21.33
N ILE A 69 -11.60 3.76 -20.12
CA ILE A 69 -11.92 2.82 -19.03
C ILE A 69 -13.41 2.86 -18.70
N ALA A 70 -14.02 4.03 -18.68
CA ALA A 70 -15.45 4.17 -18.45
C ALA A 70 -16.28 3.46 -19.54
N GLU A 71 -15.91 3.63 -20.82
CA GLU A 71 -16.53 2.91 -21.93
C GLU A 71 -16.37 1.40 -21.77
N ARG A 72 -15.17 0.91 -21.44
CA ARG A 72 -14.93 -0.53 -21.19
C ARG A 72 -15.76 -1.06 -20.04
N PHE A 73 -15.89 -0.33 -18.93
CA PHE A 73 -16.74 -0.76 -17.80
C PHE A 73 -18.23 -0.89 -18.18
N VAL A 74 -18.72 0.02 -19.03
CA VAL A 74 -20.09 -0.09 -19.59
C VAL A 74 -20.22 -1.32 -20.49
N GLU A 75 -19.25 -1.57 -21.38
CA GLU A 75 -19.24 -2.72 -22.27
C GLU A 75 -19.21 -4.06 -21.54
N GLU A 76 -18.46 -4.13 -20.43
CA GLU A 76 -18.39 -5.31 -19.56
C GLU A 76 -19.63 -5.45 -18.64
N GLY A 77 -20.61 -4.53 -18.74
CA GLY A 77 -21.91 -4.63 -18.07
C GLY A 77 -21.95 -4.15 -16.63
N LEU A 78 -20.99 -3.32 -16.20
CA LEU A 78 -21.05 -2.72 -14.88
C LEU A 78 -22.20 -1.71 -14.79
N ALA A 79 -22.91 -1.74 -13.68
CA ALA A 79 -23.90 -0.73 -13.34
C ALA A 79 -23.25 0.53 -12.76
N ASP A 80 -23.98 1.65 -12.81
CA ASP A 80 -23.61 2.91 -12.15
C ASP A 80 -22.21 3.42 -12.53
N VAL A 81 -21.75 3.17 -13.77
CA VAL A 81 -20.46 3.64 -14.24
C VAL A 81 -20.41 5.16 -14.21
N LYS A 82 -19.37 5.70 -13.54
CA LYS A 82 -19.20 7.14 -13.38
C LYS A 82 -17.73 7.54 -13.38
N GLN A 83 -17.47 8.75 -13.82
CA GLN A 83 -16.19 9.45 -13.62
C GLN A 83 -16.38 10.52 -12.55
N THR A 84 -15.59 10.46 -11.49
CA THR A 84 -15.63 11.41 -10.38
C THR A 84 -14.39 12.27 -10.42
N THR A 85 -14.56 13.53 -10.85
CA THR A 85 -13.46 14.51 -10.94
C THR A 85 -13.08 15.02 -9.55
N PHE A 86 -11.79 15.21 -9.34
CA PHE A 86 -11.22 15.88 -8.18
C PHE A 86 -10.20 16.93 -8.60
N ASN A 87 -9.95 17.92 -7.74
CA ASN A 87 -9.00 18.99 -7.97
C ASN A 87 -7.82 18.88 -7.01
N TYR A 88 -6.62 19.03 -7.52
CA TYR A 88 -5.37 19.04 -6.74
C TYR A 88 -4.56 20.29 -7.10
N GLY A 89 -4.67 21.31 -6.26
CA GLY A 89 -4.14 22.65 -6.58
C GLY A 89 -4.86 23.29 -7.76
N MET A 90 -4.15 23.53 -8.85
CA MET A 90 -4.71 24.06 -10.10
C MET A 90 -5.01 22.96 -11.14
N ASP A 91 -4.59 21.75 -10.87
CA ASP A 91 -4.74 20.59 -11.74
C ASP A 91 -5.98 19.78 -11.37
N SER A 92 -6.43 18.93 -12.25
CA SER A 92 -7.57 18.03 -12.00
C SER A 92 -7.37 16.70 -12.67
N SER A 93 -7.86 15.65 -12.00
CA SER A 93 -7.94 14.29 -12.53
C SER A 93 -9.29 13.68 -12.15
N GLN A 94 -9.50 12.41 -12.44
CA GLN A 94 -10.74 11.70 -12.13
C GLN A 94 -10.50 10.24 -11.76
N ASN A 95 -11.35 9.71 -10.90
CA ASN A 95 -11.50 8.28 -10.70
C ASN A 95 -12.64 7.76 -11.57
N VAL A 96 -12.48 6.56 -12.10
CA VAL A 96 -13.53 5.86 -12.85
C VAL A 96 -14.01 4.70 -12.02
N SER A 97 -15.31 4.60 -11.73
CA SER A 97 -15.86 3.45 -11.01
C SER A 97 -17.09 2.88 -11.68
N GLY A 98 -17.30 1.57 -11.47
CA GLY A 98 -18.49 0.85 -11.90
C GLY A 98 -18.82 -0.25 -10.89
N ARG A 99 -20.05 -0.74 -10.90
CA ARG A 99 -20.56 -1.63 -9.86
C ARG A 99 -21.15 -2.91 -10.43
N ILE A 100 -20.87 -4.02 -9.76
CA ILE A 100 -21.58 -5.29 -9.90
C ILE A 100 -22.47 -5.41 -8.66
N PRO A 101 -23.80 -5.31 -8.82
CA PRO A 101 -24.71 -5.34 -7.68
C PRO A 101 -24.79 -6.74 -7.07
N ALA A 102 -24.97 -6.81 -5.76
CA ALA A 102 -25.25 -8.05 -5.05
C ALA A 102 -26.55 -8.70 -5.52
N ALA A 103 -26.64 -10.03 -5.41
CA ALA A 103 -27.87 -10.79 -5.71
C ALA A 103 -29.09 -10.38 -4.84
N GLN A 104 -28.79 -9.84 -3.65
CA GLN A 104 -29.83 -9.30 -2.74
C GLN A 104 -29.40 -7.94 -2.25
N THR A 105 -30.34 -7.05 -1.95
CA THR A 105 -30.04 -5.70 -1.44
C THR A 105 -29.20 -5.76 -0.17
N THR A 106 -28.02 -5.17 -0.23
CA THR A 106 -27.08 -5.05 0.89
C THR A 106 -26.21 -3.80 0.71
N ALA A 107 -25.74 -3.22 1.80
CA ALA A 107 -24.72 -2.17 1.75
C ALA A 107 -23.28 -2.74 1.66
N ARG A 108 -23.06 -4.03 1.99
CA ARG A 108 -21.74 -4.66 2.01
C ARG A 108 -21.10 -4.63 0.63
N THR A 109 -19.86 -4.15 0.57
CA THR A 109 -19.13 -3.93 -0.67
C THR A 109 -17.70 -4.43 -0.56
N VAL A 110 -17.20 -5.06 -1.62
CA VAL A 110 -15.76 -5.26 -1.88
C VAL A 110 -15.35 -4.29 -2.96
N ILE A 111 -14.24 -3.60 -2.77
CA ILE A 111 -13.69 -2.68 -3.77
C ILE A 111 -12.43 -3.32 -4.37
N ILE A 112 -12.34 -3.31 -5.69
CA ILE A 112 -11.14 -3.74 -6.44
C ILE A 112 -10.64 -2.51 -7.19
N GLY A 113 -9.36 -2.16 -7.02
CA GLY A 113 -8.79 -0.97 -7.65
C GLY A 113 -7.42 -1.19 -8.25
N ALA A 114 -7.09 -0.30 -9.19
CA ALA A 114 -5.77 -0.12 -9.76
C ALA A 114 -5.66 1.33 -10.24
N HIS A 115 -4.47 1.93 -10.20
CA HIS A 115 -4.31 3.23 -10.86
C HIS A 115 -4.15 3.05 -12.37
N TYR A 116 -4.48 4.11 -13.12
CA TYR A 116 -4.43 4.05 -14.58
C TYR A 116 -3.50 5.09 -15.20
N ASP A 117 -3.07 6.10 -14.44
CA ASP A 117 -2.01 7.01 -14.87
C ASP A 117 -0.65 6.30 -14.90
N ASN A 118 0.34 6.91 -15.52
CA ASN A 118 1.70 6.38 -15.57
C ASN A 118 2.72 7.46 -15.21
N ASP A 119 4.00 7.06 -15.17
CA ASP A 119 5.14 7.86 -14.76
C ASP A 119 5.06 9.35 -15.17
N VAL A 120 5.18 10.23 -14.20
CA VAL A 120 5.13 11.69 -14.35
C VAL A 120 6.24 12.25 -15.24
N TYR A 121 7.32 11.52 -15.45
CA TYR A 121 8.43 11.94 -16.31
C TYR A 121 8.29 11.48 -17.76
N GLY A 122 7.30 10.66 -18.08
CA GLY A 122 7.01 10.20 -19.42
C GLY A 122 8.05 9.26 -20.03
N ALA A 123 8.85 8.59 -19.21
CA ALA A 123 9.86 7.65 -19.65
C ALA A 123 9.26 6.28 -20.07
N SER A 124 8.11 5.92 -19.50
CA SER A 124 7.41 4.64 -19.61
C SER A 124 6.16 4.77 -20.47
N ASP A 125 5.66 3.69 -21.06
CA ASP A 125 4.29 3.59 -21.58
C ASP A 125 3.35 2.94 -20.53
N GLY A 126 3.88 2.57 -19.37
CA GLY A 126 3.13 2.06 -18.25
C GLY A 126 2.49 0.69 -18.50
N THR A 127 3.18 -0.20 -19.20
CA THR A 127 2.73 -1.60 -19.38
C THR A 127 2.69 -2.33 -18.04
N PHE A 128 3.74 -2.18 -17.24
CA PHE A 128 3.89 -2.77 -15.93
C PHE A 128 3.23 -1.90 -14.86
N ASP A 129 3.48 -0.61 -14.92
CA ASP A 129 3.08 0.39 -13.95
C ASP A 129 2.13 1.44 -14.59
N ASN A 130 0.79 1.26 -14.60
CA ASN A 130 0.07 0.08 -14.12
C ASN A 130 -0.98 -0.38 -15.14
N GLY A 131 -0.60 -0.49 -16.43
CA GLY A 131 -1.46 -1.02 -17.50
C GLY A 131 -1.94 -2.45 -17.23
N GLY A 132 -1.04 -3.28 -16.65
CA GLY A 132 -1.40 -4.64 -16.22
C GLY A 132 -2.52 -4.68 -15.19
N GLY A 133 -2.53 -3.74 -14.24
CA GLY A 133 -3.61 -3.59 -13.26
C GLY A 133 -4.93 -3.17 -13.91
N VAL A 134 -4.90 -2.21 -14.84
CA VAL A 134 -6.09 -1.79 -15.60
C VAL A 134 -6.65 -2.95 -16.41
N ALA A 135 -5.80 -3.71 -17.11
CA ALA A 135 -6.24 -4.88 -17.89
C ALA A 135 -6.90 -5.93 -16.98
N ALA A 136 -6.34 -6.15 -15.78
CA ALA A 136 -6.92 -7.06 -14.81
C ALA A 136 -8.28 -6.56 -14.31
N LEU A 137 -8.47 -5.25 -14.04
CA LEU A 137 -9.76 -4.69 -13.64
C LEU A 137 -10.85 -4.95 -14.69
N ILE A 138 -10.56 -4.65 -15.95
CA ILE A 138 -11.52 -4.85 -17.06
C ILE A 138 -11.84 -6.36 -17.24
N TYR A 139 -10.84 -7.21 -17.15
CA TYR A 139 -11.04 -8.66 -17.26
C TYR A 139 -11.84 -9.22 -16.07
N ILE A 140 -11.57 -8.79 -14.85
CA ILE A 140 -12.35 -9.17 -13.64
C ILE A 140 -13.79 -8.69 -13.77
N ALA A 141 -14.02 -7.47 -14.28
CA ALA A 141 -15.35 -6.94 -14.56
C ALA A 141 -16.14 -7.90 -15.44
N ARG A 142 -15.56 -8.33 -16.57
CA ARG A 142 -16.12 -9.32 -17.49
C ARG A 142 -16.44 -10.65 -16.81
N LYS A 143 -15.51 -11.17 -16.02
CA LYS A 143 -15.66 -12.48 -15.35
C LYS A 143 -16.74 -12.47 -14.26
N LEU A 144 -16.88 -11.35 -13.56
CA LEU A 144 -17.87 -11.20 -12.50
C LEU A 144 -19.22 -10.69 -13.01
N ALA A 145 -19.31 -10.22 -14.26
CA ALA A 145 -20.57 -9.81 -14.86
C ALA A 145 -21.60 -10.95 -14.77
N GLY A 146 -22.72 -10.68 -14.11
CA GLY A 146 -23.78 -11.68 -13.88
C GLY A 146 -23.50 -12.69 -12.75
N ALA A 147 -22.39 -12.55 -12.01
CA ALA A 147 -22.15 -13.37 -10.82
C ALA A 147 -23.19 -13.09 -9.74
N SER A 148 -23.65 -14.14 -9.06
CA SER A 148 -24.61 -14.02 -7.96
C SER A 148 -23.87 -13.94 -6.62
N LEU A 149 -23.38 -12.75 -6.27
CA LEU A 149 -22.61 -12.52 -5.06
C LEU A 149 -23.49 -12.00 -3.90
N PRO A 150 -23.19 -12.33 -2.64
CA PRO A 150 -23.94 -11.85 -1.47
C PRO A 150 -23.52 -10.43 -1.02
N PHE A 151 -22.68 -9.75 -1.76
CA PHE A 151 -22.17 -8.40 -1.56
C PHE A 151 -22.00 -7.71 -2.91
N ASN A 152 -21.90 -6.38 -2.89
CA ASN A 152 -21.59 -5.61 -4.09
C ASN A 152 -20.09 -5.69 -4.37
N VAL A 153 -19.72 -5.62 -5.65
CA VAL A 153 -18.33 -5.35 -6.04
C VAL A 153 -18.30 -4.00 -6.72
N GLU A 154 -17.45 -3.09 -6.24
CA GLU A 154 -17.14 -1.85 -6.92
C GLU A 154 -15.74 -1.96 -7.53
N ILE A 155 -15.62 -1.69 -8.82
CA ILE A 155 -14.35 -1.69 -9.54
C ILE A 155 -13.98 -0.24 -9.79
N VAL A 156 -12.76 0.15 -9.38
CA VAL A 156 -12.31 1.55 -9.42
C VAL A 156 -10.95 1.66 -10.09
N ALA A 157 -10.85 2.50 -11.12
CA ALA A 157 -9.58 2.94 -11.67
C ALA A 157 -9.25 4.33 -11.09
N PHE A 158 -8.09 4.44 -10.41
CA PHE A 158 -7.66 5.67 -9.76
C PHE A 158 -6.77 6.50 -10.67
N GLY A 159 -7.01 7.82 -10.75
CA GLY A 159 -6.13 8.74 -11.45
C GLY A 159 -5.13 9.40 -10.52
N ALA A 160 -4.02 9.88 -11.11
CA ALA A 160 -2.98 10.63 -10.41
C ALA A 160 -2.37 9.90 -9.20
N GLU A 161 -2.16 8.59 -9.31
CA GLU A 161 -1.43 7.80 -8.31
C GLU A 161 0.03 8.24 -8.26
N GLU A 162 0.66 8.36 -9.41
CA GLU A 162 2.06 8.74 -9.60
C GLU A 162 2.40 10.15 -9.10
N ALA A 163 1.38 10.97 -8.89
CA ALA A 163 1.51 12.28 -8.24
C ALA A 163 1.37 12.20 -6.71
N GLY A 164 1.31 11.00 -6.13
CA GLY A 164 1.23 10.73 -4.70
C GLY A 164 -0.12 10.17 -4.25
N MET A 165 -0.66 9.19 -4.99
CA MET A 165 -1.91 8.47 -4.65
C MET A 165 -3.11 9.43 -4.51
N VAL A 166 -3.17 10.47 -5.37
CA VAL A 166 -4.14 11.56 -5.21
C VAL A 166 -5.56 11.06 -5.42
N GLY A 167 -5.78 10.20 -6.41
CA GLY A 167 -7.11 9.64 -6.72
C GLY A 167 -7.69 8.82 -5.59
N SER A 168 -6.93 7.89 -5.03
CA SER A 168 -7.38 7.07 -3.91
C SER A 168 -7.57 7.88 -2.62
N TYR A 169 -6.74 8.93 -2.40
CA TYR A 169 -6.97 9.89 -1.31
C TYR A 169 -8.35 10.55 -1.42
N PHE A 170 -8.68 11.10 -2.59
CA PHE A 170 -9.98 11.74 -2.80
C PHE A 170 -11.14 10.76 -2.76
N TYR A 171 -10.94 9.54 -3.28
CA TYR A 171 -11.93 8.48 -3.17
C TYR A 171 -12.20 8.13 -1.69
N ALA A 172 -11.17 7.89 -0.92
CA ALA A 172 -11.29 7.55 0.51
C ALA A 172 -11.93 8.69 1.34
N ALA A 173 -11.62 9.96 1.00
CA ALA A 173 -12.13 11.12 1.72
C ALA A 173 -13.58 11.49 1.38
N GLN A 174 -14.07 11.19 0.16
CA GLN A 174 -15.32 11.75 -0.36
C GLN A 174 -16.35 10.70 -0.79
N THR A 175 -15.93 9.49 -1.12
CA THR A 175 -16.79 8.47 -1.75
C THR A 175 -16.90 7.20 -0.91
N LEU A 176 -15.84 6.83 -0.21
CA LEU A 176 -15.73 5.56 0.52
C LEU A 176 -16.75 5.45 1.65
N ASP A 177 -17.57 4.40 1.60
CA ASP A 177 -18.37 3.95 2.73
C ASP A 177 -17.56 2.91 3.54
N ALA A 178 -16.68 3.40 4.42
CA ALA A 178 -15.75 2.55 5.16
C ALA A 178 -16.46 1.54 6.08
N GLU A 179 -17.64 1.87 6.62
CA GLU A 179 -18.40 0.99 7.54
C GLU A 179 -18.95 -0.25 6.80
N ASN A 180 -19.31 -0.11 5.53
CA ASN A 180 -19.85 -1.17 4.71
C ASN A 180 -18.84 -1.79 3.75
N THR A 181 -17.65 -1.23 3.64
CA THR A 181 -16.56 -1.80 2.83
C THR A 181 -15.85 -2.91 3.58
N MET A 182 -16.03 -4.14 3.10
CA MET A 182 -15.46 -5.33 3.73
C MET A 182 -13.99 -5.51 3.42
N LEU A 183 -13.56 -5.04 2.23
CA LEU A 183 -12.24 -5.25 1.71
C LEU A 183 -11.96 -4.28 0.55
N PHE A 184 -10.74 -3.78 0.48
CA PHE A 184 -10.16 -3.19 -0.71
C PHE A 184 -9.02 -4.06 -1.24
N ILE A 185 -9.09 -4.46 -2.51
CA ILE A 185 -8.03 -5.18 -3.23
C ILE A 185 -7.37 -4.18 -4.18
N ASN A 186 -6.11 -3.84 -3.92
CA ASN A 186 -5.30 -3.03 -4.81
C ASN A 186 -4.47 -3.92 -5.73
N ILE A 187 -4.51 -3.66 -7.03
CA ILE A 187 -3.75 -4.38 -8.05
C ILE A 187 -2.72 -3.42 -8.62
N ASP A 188 -1.45 -3.66 -8.33
CA ASP A 188 -0.40 -2.74 -8.73
C ASP A 188 0.86 -3.49 -9.16
N MET A 189 1.42 -3.11 -10.34
CA MET A 189 2.64 -3.69 -10.89
C MET A 189 2.62 -5.24 -10.98
N ILE A 190 1.61 -5.83 -11.59
CA ILE A 190 1.45 -7.29 -11.64
C ILE A 190 2.05 -7.96 -12.89
N ALA A 191 2.36 -7.22 -13.95
CA ALA A 191 2.84 -7.77 -15.21
C ALA A 191 4.33 -8.16 -15.19
N GLY A 192 5.16 -7.48 -14.40
CA GLY A 192 6.61 -7.72 -14.29
C GLY A 192 6.99 -8.66 -13.16
N GLY A 193 8.21 -8.46 -12.66
CA GLY A 193 8.73 -9.13 -11.47
C GLY A 193 8.95 -10.64 -11.60
N ASP A 194 9.58 -11.24 -10.59
CA ASP A 194 9.85 -12.69 -10.61
C ASP A 194 8.70 -13.48 -9.98
N MET A 195 7.97 -12.91 -9.03
CA MET A 195 6.92 -13.58 -8.26
C MET A 195 5.75 -12.63 -8.02
N LEU A 196 4.57 -13.22 -7.78
CA LEU A 196 3.39 -12.49 -7.32
C LEU A 196 3.25 -12.61 -5.80
N TYR A 197 2.90 -11.49 -5.15
CA TYR A 197 2.71 -11.41 -3.71
C TYR A 197 1.33 -10.88 -3.36
N ALA A 198 0.80 -11.41 -2.26
CA ALA A 198 -0.34 -10.84 -1.54
C ALA A 198 0.18 -10.21 -0.24
N TYR A 199 -0.14 -8.94 -0.02
CA TYR A 199 0.27 -8.17 1.15
C TYR A 199 -0.91 -7.39 1.74
N GLY A 200 -1.37 -7.79 2.93
CA GLY A 200 -2.52 -7.16 3.58
C GLY A 200 -2.12 -6.06 4.56
N GLU A 201 -1.17 -6.36 5.45
CA GLU A 201 -0.80 -5.50 6.57
C GLU A 201 0.66 -5.70 6.97
N ASP A 202 1.17 -4.89 7.90
CA ASP A 202 2.49 -5.08 8.51
C ASP A 202 2.59 -6.43 9.26
N VAL A 203 1.45 -6.98 9.66
CA VAL A 203 1.32 -8.32 10.23
C VAL A 203 0.55 -9.20 9.24
N LYS A 204 1.04 -10.42 9.01
CA LYS A 204 0.38 -11.41 8.15
C LYS A 204 -1.03 -11.70 8.67
N THR A 205 -2.02 -11.67 7.78
CA THR A 205 -3.44 -11.94 8.08
C THR A 205 -3.89 -13.27 7.47
N ASP A 206 -4.95 -13.87 8.03
CA ASP A 206 -5.63 -15.02 7.43
C ASP A 206 -6.14 -14.73 6.02
N PHE A 207 -6.36 -13.46 5.72
CA PHE A 207 -6.84 -12.98 4.43
C PHE A 207 -5.80 -13.18 3.31
N GLU A 208 -4.52 -12.86 3.58
CA GLU A 208 -3.45 -13.17 2.63
C GLU A 208 -3.35 -14.67 2.38
N ASP A 209 -3.38 -15.49 3.44
CA ASP A 209 -3.35 -16.95 3.34
C ASP A 209 -4.53 -17.49 2.53
N PHE A 210 -5.69 -16.86 2.62
CA PHE A 210 -6.86 -17.25 1.84
C PHE A 210 -6.61 -17.05 0.35
N PHE A 211 -6.15 -15.88 -0.09
CA PHE A 211 -5.87 -15.61 -1.50
C PHE A 211 -4.74 -16.48 -2.04
N VAL A 212 -3.69 -16.73 -1.26
CA VAL A 212 -2.62 -17.66 -1.64
C VAL A 212 -3.19 -19.07 -1.84
N LYS A 213 -3.99 -19.59 -0.91
CA LYS A 213 -4.61 -20.92 -1.02
C LYS A 213 -5.58 -21.01 -2.21
N ILE A 214 -6.33 -19.96 -2.49
CA ILE A 214 -7.21 -19.94 -3.67
C ILE A 214 -6.37 -20.03 -4.94
N SER A 215 -5.28 -19.26 -5.07
CA SER A 215 -4.40 -19.30 -6.24
C SER A 215 -3.81 -20.71 -6.48
N GLU A 216 -3.43 -21.40 -5.41
CA GLU A 216 -2.94 -22.77 -5.48
C GLU A 216 -4.05 -23.78 -5.85
N LYS A 217 -5.25 -23.64 -5.23
CA LYS A 217 -6.43 -24.49 -5.47
C LYS A 217 -6.90 -24.41 -6.92
N GLU A 218 -6.92 -23.20 -7.48
CA GLU A 218 -7.33 -22.99 -8.89
C GLU A 218 -6.24 -23.43 -9.87
N GLY A 219 -5.02 -23.71 -9.41
CA GLY A 219 -3.92 -24.17 -10.26
C GLY A 219 -3.48 -23.12 -11.27
N VAL A 220 -3.51 -21.83 -10.90
CA VAL A 220 -3.09 -20.74 -11.76
C VAL A 220 -1.60 -20.87 -12.13
N SER A 221 -1.19 -20.37 -13.29
CA SER A 221 0.17 -20.53 -13.80
C SER A 221 1.24 -19.94 -12.87
N VAL A 222 0.94 -18.81 -12.22
CA VAL A 222 1.82 -18.14 -11.25
C VAL A 222 1.07 -17.92 -9.93
N PRO A 223 1.14 -18.85 -8.97
CA PRO A 223 0.45 -18.71 -7.70
C PRO A 223 0.97 -17.52 -6.88
N LEU A 224 0.07 -16.89 -6.12
CA LEU A 224 0.42 -15.85 -5.17
C LEU A 224 1.28 -16.42 -4.03
N LYS A 225 2.12 -15.57 -3.45
CA LYS A 225 2.89 -15.85 -2.25
C LYS A 225 2.63 -14.81 -1.17
N ASN A 226 2.69 -15.24 0.07
CA ASN A 226 2.69 -14.29 1.19
C ASN A 226 3.96 -13.44 1.15
N MET A 227 3.83 -12.15 1.48
CA MET A 227 4.98 -11.30 1.72
C MET A 227 5.83 -11.86 2.87
N PRO A 228 7.16 -12.03 2.72
CA PRO A 228 8.02 -12.51 3.79
C PRO A 228 7.95 -11.61 5.02
N ALA A 229 7.89 -12.20 6.23
CA ALA A 229 7.74 -11.46 7.48
C ALA A 229 8.82 -10.39 7.71
N ASN A 230 10.06 -10.66 7.31
CA ASN A 230 11.18 -9.73 7.42
C ASN A 230 11.16 -8.57 6.41
N LYS A 231 10.21 -8.59 5.47
CA LYS A 231 10.00 -7.53 4.47
C LYS A 231 8.75 -6.69 4.75
N ARG A 232 7.99 -7.05 5.79
CA ARG A 232 6.77 -6.33 6.20
C ARG A 232 7.03 -5.09 7.04
N VAL A 233 8.22 -5.02 7.66
CA VAL A 233 8.59 -3.87 8.50
C VAL A 233 8.92 -2.69 7.58
N THR A 234 8.22 -1.60 7.76
CA THR A 234 8.50 -0.31 7.12
C THR A 234 9.90 0.13 7.56
N THR A 235 10.89 -0.03 6.72
CA THR A 235 12.22 0.49 7.00
C THR A 235 12.19 1.99 6.71
N LEU A 236 12.26 2.80 7.76
CA LEU A 236 12.46 4.23 7.63
C LEU A 236 13.85 4.44 7.00
N LEU A 237 13.89 4.75 5.73
CA LEU A 237 15.13 5.10 5.04
C LEU A 237 15.28 6.63 5.05
N TRP A 238 16.51 7.09 5.27
CA TRP A 238 16.85 8.49 5.14
C TRP A 238 17.28 8.75 3.70
N GLY A 239 16.60 9.65 3.02
CA GLY A 239 16.97 10.09 1.69
C GLY A 239 18.30 10.83 1.68
N SER A 240 18.87 11.00 0.50
CA SER A 240 20.07 11.82 0.29
C SER A 240 19.87 13.29 0.68
N ASP A 241 18.63 13.75 0.77
CA ASP A 241 18.17 15.06 1.23
C ASP A 241 17.99 15.14 2.76
N GLY A 242 18.21 14.04 3.49
CA GLY A 242 18.03 13.95 4.94
C GLY A 242 16.59 13.84 5.41
N LEU A 243 15.64 13.66 4.50
CA LEU A 243 14.24 13.43 4.86
C LEU A 243 13.94 11.91 4.93
N PRO A 244 13.13 11.47 5.89
CA PRO A 244 12.68 10.08 5.94
C PRO A 244 11.65 9.84 4.84
N TYR A 245 11.81 8.77 4.06
CA TYR A 245 10.77 8.28 3.19
C TYR A 245 10.56 6.78 3.34
N PHE A 246 9.34 6.37 3.08
CA PHE A 246 8.93 4.99 3.22
C PHE A 246 9.25 4.22 1.93
N HIS A 247 9.52 2.94 2.08
CA HIS A 247 9.85 2.08 0.95
C HIS A 247 8.65 1.95 -0.01
N ALA A 248 8.86 2.19 -1.31
CA ALA A 248 7.80 2.31 -2.31
C ALA A 248 6.88 1.07 -2.45
N ALA A 249 7.38 -0.13 -2.17
CA ALA A 249 6.60 -1.37 -2.28
C ALA A 249 5.40 -1.49 -1.32
N GLN A 250 5.25 -0.57 -0.38
CA GLN A 250 4.18 -0.61 0.62
C GLN A 250 3.25 0.61 0.55
N ASN A 251 3.56 1.58 -0.30
CA ASN A 251 2.79 2.80 -0.46
C ASN A 251 2.22 2.85 -1.88
N SER A 252 1.01 2.38 -2.04
CA SER A 252 0.17 2.54 -3.20
C SER A 252 -1.26 2.83 -2.72
N ASP A 253 -2.24 2.82 -3.56
CA ASP A 253 -3.62 3.25 -3.31
C ASP A 253 -4.27 2.65 -2.05
N GLN A 254 -3.85 1.48 -1.58
CA GLN A 254 -4.38 0.86 -0.36
C GLN A 254 -4.10 1.67 0.93
N LEU A 255 -3.14 2.59 0.90
CA LEU A 255 -2.76 3.37 2.09
C LEU A 255 -3.94 4.15 2.68
N TYR A 256 -4.73 4.80 1.85
CA TYR A 256 -5.84 5.64 2.33
C TYR A 256 -7.05 4.82 2.78
N PHE A 257 -7.29 3.66 2.19
CA PHE A 257 -8.31 2.72 2.64
C PHE A 257 -7.97 2.14 4.02
N ARG A 258 -6.71 1.73 4.23
CA ARG A 258 -6.21 1.30 5.55
C ARG A 258 -6.35 2.40 6.59
N SER A 259 -6.00 3.63 6.22
CA SER A 259 -6.13 4.79 7.12
C SER A 259 -7.59 5.08 7.48
N ALA A 260 -8.54 4.74 6.62
CA ALA A 260 -9.97 4.81 6.88
C ALA A 260 -10.52 3.61 7.67
N GLY A 261 -9.67 2.63 8.02
CA GLY A 261 -10.07 1.45 8.78
C GLY A 261 -10.65 0.32 7.93
N VAL A 262 -10.43 0.34 6.62
CA VAL A 262 -10.85 -0.72 5.69
C VAL A 262 -9.74 -1.75 5.55
N PRO A 263 -10.01 -3.06 5.76
CA PRO A 263 -9.07 -4.12 5.42
C PRO A 263 -8.62 -4.00 3.96
N SER A 264 -7.33 -4.11 3.70
CA SER A 264 -6.80 -3.92 2.35
C SER A 264 -5.78 -5.00 2.00
N LEU A 265 -5.80 -5.42 0.73
CA LEU A 265 -4.85 -6.37 0.16
C LEU A 265 -4.20 -5.74 -1.07
N LEU A 266 -2.89 -5.57 -1.06
CA LEU A 266 -2.10 -5.26 -2.24
C LEU A 266 -1.67 -6.55 -2.91
N ILE A 267 -1.96 -6.69 -4.20
CA ILE A 267 -1.42 -7.75 -5.05
C ILE A 267 -0.44 -7.11 -6.03
N PHE A 268 0.80 -7.55 -5.99
CA PHE A 268 1.88 -6.99 -6.78
C PHE A 268 2.91 -8.05 -7.14
N SER A 269 3.81 -7.72 -8.07
CA SER A 269 4.92 -8.59 -8.44
C SER A 269 6.26 -8.00 -8.03
N GLY A 270 7.24 -8.88 -7.80
CA GLY A 270 8.57 -8.46 -7.40
C GLY A 270 9.45 -9.63 -6.98
N ASN A 271 10.64 -9.35 -6.44
CA ASN A 271 11.54 -10.33 -5.85
C ASN A 271 11.94 -9.99 -4.43
N MET A 272 11.16 -10.47 -3.46
CA MET A 272 11.42 -10.27 -2.03
C MET A 272 12.53 -11.16 -1.47
N SER A 273 13.00 -12.15 -2.23
CA SER A 273 14.11 -13.04 -1.87
C SER A 273 15.46 -12.58 -2.43
N SER A 274 15.47 -11.49 -3.20
CA SER A 274 16.70 -10.93 -3.78
C SER A 274 17.73 -10.62 -2.70
N LYS A 275 19.01 -10.85 -3.03
CA LYS A 275 20.17 -10.48 -2.22
C LYS A 275 20.42 -8.97 -2.15
N TYR A 276 19.82 -8.20 -3.05
CA TYR A 276 19.95 -6.75 -3.06
C TYR A 276 19.18 -6.14 -1.89
N PHE A 277 19.74 -5.07 -1.35
CA PHE A 277 19.08 -4.32 -0.30
C PHE A 277 17.92 -3.52 -0.88
N GLY A 278 16.73 -3.71 -0.31
CA GLY A 278 15.53 -3.02 -0.75
C GLY A 278 14.60 -3.88 -1.61
N PHE A 279 13.64 -3.22 -2.24
CA PHE A 279 12.72 -3.81 -3.19
C PHE A 279 13.44 -3.98 -4.55
N VAL A 280 13.30 -5.16 -5.13
CA VAL A 280 13.77 -5.48 -6.48
C VAL A 280 12.60 -6.06 -7.23
N GLU A 281 12.25 -5.47 -8.35
CA GLU A 281 11.14 -5.94 -9.16
C GLU A 281 11.47 -7.30 -9.79
N ALA A 282 12.63 -7.42 -10.42
CA ALA A 282 13.13 -8.69 -10.94
C ALA A 282 14.64 -8.83 -10.75
N GLU A 283 15.14 -10.05 -10.49
CA GLU A 283 16.57 -10.32 -10.32
C GLU A 283 17.39 -9.95 -11.58
N SER A 284 16.79 -10.11 -12.75
CA SER A 284 17.39 -9.75 -14.05
C SER A 284 17.45 -8.25 -14.29
N PHE A 285 16.65 -7.46 -13.57
CA PHE A 285 16.55 -6.00 -13.70
C PHE A 285 16.67 -5.31 -12.34
N PRO A 286 17.84 -5.39 -11.71
CA PRO A 286 18.03 -4.89 -10.34
C PRO A 286 17.93 -3.36 -10.21
N THR A 287 17.94 -2.63 -11.32
CA THR A 287 17.74 -1.18 -11.38
C THR A 287 16.28 -0.76 -11.53
N GLY A 288 15.37 -1.73 -11.57
CA GLY A 288 13.94 -1.51 -11.74
C GLY A 288 13.46 -1.58 -13.18
N LEU A 289 12.15 -1.73 -13.33
CA LEU A 289 11.41 -1.73 -14.59
C LEU A 289 10.46 -0.54 -14.65
N SER A 290 9.69 -0.31 -13.57
CA SER A 290 8.79 0.83 -13.43
C SER A 290 9.53 2.16 -13.58
N HIS A 291 8.86 3.17 -14.08
CA HIS A 291 9.39 4.52 -14.32
C HIS A 291 10.64 4.56 -15.21
N THR A 292 10.84 3.54 -16.03
CA THR A 292 11.95 3.48 -17.00
C THR A 292 11.43 3.25 -18.42
N SER A 293 12.28 3.50 -19.41
CA SER A 293 11.96 3.18 -20.82
C SER A 293 11.79 1.68 -21.09
N ASN A 294 12.11 0.81 -20.13
CA ASN A 294 11.88 -0.64 -20.24
C ASN A 294 10.45 -1.03 -19.87
N ASP A 295 9.70 -0.15 -19.21
CA ASP A 295 8.28 -0.38 -18.96
C ASP A 295 7.46 -0.10 -20.21
N ASN A 296 7.59 -0.97 -21.20
CA ASN A 296 6.84 -0.94 -22.45
C ASN A 296 6.54 -2.34 -22.97
N LEU A 297 5.46 -2.45 -23.75
CA LEU A 297 4.94 -3.74 -24.19
C LEU A 297 5.94 -4.57 -25.01
N GLU A 298 6.70 -3.96 -25.92
CA GLU A 298 7.68 -4.68 -26.74
C GLU A 298 8.84 -5.22 -25.90
N PHE A 299 9.29 -4.45 -24.91
CA PHE A 299 10.29 -4.95 -23.98
C PHE A 299 9.75 -6.13 -23.17
N PHE A 300 8.50 -6.06 -22.66
CA PHE A 300 7.89 -7.15 -21.89
C PHE A 300 7.73 -8.43 -22.74
N LYS A 301 7.29 -8.33 -23.97
CA LYS A 301 7.26 -9.47 -24.90
C LYS A 301 8.64 -10.14 -25.06
N SER A 302 9.68 -9.32 -25.25
CA SER A 302 11.02 -9.84 -25.51
C SER A 302 11.72 -10.37 -24.25
N ALA A 303 11.52 -9.74 -23.09
CA ALA A 303 12.22 -10.04 -21.84
C ALA A 303 11.51 -11.12 -21.00
N PHE A 304 10.18 -11.12 -20.99
CA PHE A 304 9.37 -11.99 -20.14
C PHE A 304 8.56 -13.05 -20.90
N GLY A 305 8.45 -12.94 -22.25
CA GLY A 305 7.66 -13.87 -23.07
C GLY A 305 6.23 -13.99 -22.55
N ASN A 306 5.74 -15.21 -22.33
CA ASN A 306 4.38 -15.44 -21.82
C ASN A 306 4.19 -15.06 -20.34
N SER A 307 5.28 -15.01 -19.59
CA SER A 307 5.23 -14.90 -18.11
C SER A 307 4.50 -13.67 -17.61
N PHE A 308 4.57 -12.52 -18.31
CA PHE A 308 3.85 -11.33 -17.88
C PHE A 308 2.33 -11.46 -18.03
N VAL A 309 1.88 -12.10 -19.12
CA VAL A 309 0.45 -12.41 -19.35
C VAL A 309 -0.03 -13.45 -18.36
N ASP A 310 0.75 -14.50 -18.13
CA ASP A 310 0.42 -15.57 -17.18
C ASP A 310 0.27 -15.04 -15.76
N LYS A 311 1.04 -14.00 -15.36
CA LYS A 311 0.90 -13.33 -14.07
C LYS A 311 -0.40 -12.53 -13.97
N MET A 312 -0.68 -11.68 -14.96
CA MET A 312 -1.93 -10.89 -14.98
C MET A 312 -3.15 -11.81 -14.95
N GLN A 313 -3.15 -12.87 -15.76
CA GLN A 313 -4.22 -13.88 -15.77
C GLN A 313 -4.36 -14.55 -14.40
N SER A 314 -3.25 -14.95 -13.77
CA SER A 314 -3.24 -15.60 -12.47
C SER A 314 -3.82 -14.71 -11.37
N VAL A 315 -3.52 -13.41 -11.40
CA VAL A 315 -4.10 -12.44 -10.44
C VAL A 315 -5.61 -12.32 -10.65
N ALA A 316 -6.04 -12.11 -11.89
CA ALA A 316 -7.45 -11.92 -12.19
C ALA A 316 -8.29 -13.17 -11.88
N ASP A 317 -7.80 -14.35 -12.24
CA ASP A 317 -8.48 -15.62 -11.93
C ASP A 317 -8.52 -15.89 -10.43
N THR A 318 -7.43 -15.60 -9.70
CA THR A 318 -7.39 -15.73 -8.23
C THR A 318 -8.41 -14.81 -7.56
N ILE A 319 -8.49 -13.54 -7.95
CA ILE A 319 -9.45 -12.58 -7.37
C ILE A 319 -10.87 -13.05 -7.66
N THR A 320 -11.16 -13.41 -8.90
CA THR A 320 -12.50 -13.89 -9.29
C THR A 320 -12.91 -15.13 -8.52
N ALA A 321 -12.03 -16.11 -8.39
CA ALA A 321 -12.27 -17.34 -7.63
C ALA A 321 -12.44 -17.06 -6.13
N ALA A 322 -11.59 -16.18 -5.55
CA ALA A 322 -11.67 -15.82 -4.15
C ALA A 322 -13.03 -15.18 -3.79
N LEU A 323 -13.52 -14.25 -4.63
CA LEU A 323 -14.80 -13.59 -4.38
C LEU A 323 -16.02 -14.50 -4.56
N THR A 324 -15.89 -15.58 -5.31
CA THR A 324 -16.94 -16.58 -5.53
C THR A 324 -16.84 -17.78 -4.59
N ASP A 325 -15.76 -17.91 -3.81
CA ASP A 325 -15.57 -18.99 -2.83
C ASP A 325 -16.46 -18.76 -1.59
N GLU A 326 -17.12 -19.84 -1.12
CA GLU A 326 -18.01 -19.80 0.04
C GLU A 326 -17.32 -19.38 1.35
N GLY A 327 -16.02 -19.56 1.46
CA GLY A 327 -15.22 -19.17 2.62
C GLY A 327 -14.92 -17.66 2.70
N PHE A 328 -15.09 -16.92 1.61
CA PHE A 328 -14.68 -15.51 1.52
C PHE A 328 -15.26 -14.62 2.64
N LEU A 329 -16.57 -14.72 2.88
CA LEU A 329 -17.24 -13.89 3.89
C LEU A 329 -16.69 -14.10 5.30
N SER A 330 -16.34 -15.34 5.65
CA SER A 330 -15.77 -15.66 6.95
C SER A 330 -14.39 -15.04 7.11
N VAL A 331 -13.56 -15.13 6.08
CA VAL A 331 -12.18 -14.58 6.10
C VAL A 331 -12.21 -13.05 6.12
N ALA A 332 -13.09 -12.43 5.33
CA ALA A 332 -13.26 -10.97 5.32
C ALA A 332 -13.70 -10.44 6.71
N GLN A 333 -14.58 -11.14 7.39
CA GLN A 333 -15.00 -10.78 8.76
C GLN A 333 -13.84 -10.92 9.76
N ASN A 334 -13.02 -11.97 9.64
CA ASN A 334 -11.86 -12.16 10.50
C ASN A 334 -10.83 -11.06 10.29
N ALA A 335 -10.55 -10.70 9.04
CA ALA A 335 -9.62 -9.61 8.71
C ALA A 335 -10.05 -8.27 9.30
N ALA A 336 -11.35 -7.96 9.24
CA ALA A 336 -11.90 -6.76 9.86
C ALA A 336 -11.73 -6.77 11.39
N ASN A 337 -11.97 -7.91 12.04
CA ASN A 337 -11.78 -8.07 13.48
C ASN A 337 -10.30 -7.91 13.88
N GLU A 338 -9.37 -8.44 13.09
CA GLU A 338 -7.92 -8.30 13.32
C GLU A 338 -7.46 -6.85 13.18
N LEU A 339 -7.95 -6.12 12.20
CA LEU A 339 -7.64 -4.71 12.00
C LEU A 339 -8.08 -3.87 13.20
N VAL A 340 -9.30 -4.10 13.72
CA VAL A 340 -9.79 -3.45 14.93
C VAL A 340 -8.93 -3.80 16.15
N ALA A 341 -8.56 -5.07 16.32
CA ALA A 341 -7.72 -5.52 17.42
C ALA A 341 -6.31 -4.92 17.34
N ASP A 342 -5.73 -4.79 16.14
CA ASP A 342 -4.43 -4.18 15.92
C ASP A 342 -4.44 -2.67 16.22
N ALA A 343 -5.45 -1.96 15.73
CA ALA A 343 -5.65 -0.54 16.04
C ALA A 343 -5.77 -0.31 17.56
N TRP A 344 -6.50 -1.19 18.27
CA TRP A 344 -6.61 -1.14 19.73
C TRP A 344 -5.24 -1.34 20.40
N ARG A 345 -4.48 -2.34 19.99
CA ARG A 345 -3.12 -2.62 20.53
C ARG A 345 -2.16 -1.46 20.28
N LYS A 346 -2.16 -0.88 19.09
CA LYS A 346 -1.23 0.21 18.72
C LYS A 346 -1.55 1.55 19.37
N THR A 347 -2.81 1.81 19.67
CA THR A 347 -3.27 3.14 20.15
C THR A 347 -3.80 3.14 21.57
N LEU A 348 -4.75 2.32 21.91
CA LEU A 348 -5.46 2.35 23.20
C LEU A 348 -4.69 1.64 24.32
N GLU A 349 -4.10 0.48 24.03
CA GLU A 349 -3.34 -0.26 25.05
C GLU A 349 -2.16 0.53 25.61
N PRO A 350 -1.27 1.15 24.79
CA PRO A 350 -0.22 2.02 25.31
C PRO A 350 -0.76 3.23 26.07
N ALA A 351 -1.84 3.84 25.61
CA ALA A 351 -2.46 4.99 26.29
C ALA A 351 -2.97 4.62 27.68
N ILE A 352 -3.62 3.46 27.81
CA ILE A 352 -4.08 2.93 29.12
C ILE A 352 -2.88 2.67 30.04
N VAL A 353 -1.82 2.02 29.52
CA VAL A 353 -0.59 1.78 30.31
C VAL A 353 0.01 3.09 30.82
N HIS A 354 0.12 4.11 29.98
CA HIS A 354 0.62 5.42 30.38
C HIS A 354 -0.27 6.10 31.42
N ALA A 355 -1.60 6.02 31.27
CA ALA A 355 -2.54 6.57 32.24
C ALA A 355 -2.42 5.88 33.61
N VAL A 356 -2.29 4.54 33.62
CA VAL A 356 -2.10 3.78 34.87
C VAL A 356 -0.76 4.12 35.53
N LEU A 357 0.33 4.24 34.76
CA LEU A 357 1.63 4.65 35.29
C LEU A 357 1.58 6.06 35.87
N LEU A 358 0.94 7.00 35.20
CA LEU A 358 0.76 8.37 35.68
C LEU A 358 -0.03 8.39 37.00
N ALA A 359 -1.14 7.65 37.09
CA ALA A 359 -1.92 7.51 38.31
C ALA A 359 -1.09 6.92 39.44
N ALA A 360 -0.27 5.90 39.18
CA ALA A 360 0.63 5.32 40.17
C ALA A 360 1.65 6.35 40.70
N VAL A 361 2.25 7.15 39.82
CA VAL A 361 3.20 8.20 40.17
C VAL A 361 2.53 9.26 41.06
N ILE A 362 1.30 9.67 40.73
CA ILE A 362 0.53 10.62 41.53
C ILE A 362 0.26 10.04 42.94
N VAL A 363 -0.20 8.78 43.01
CA VAL A 363 -0.47 8.13 44.32
C VAL A 363 0.81 8.04 45.17
N LEU A 364 1.92 7.60 44.55
CA LEU A 364 3.21 7.52 45.25
C LEU A 364 3.69 8.89 45.70
N GLY A 365 3.52 9.93 44.89
CA GLY A 365 3.83 11.30 45.23
C GLY A 365 3.02 11.82 46.48
N VAL A 366 1.71 11.53 46.47
CA VAL A 366 0.84 11.85 47.60
C VAL A 366 1.25 11.09 48.88
N LEU A 367 1.56 9.79 48.75
CA LEU A 367 2.02 8.99 49.91
C LEU A 367 3.35 9.49 50.42
N TYR A 368 4.30 9.83 49.57
CA TYR A 368 5.59 10.40 49.92
C TYR A 368 5.43 11.77 50.63
N TYR A 369 4.60 12.64 50.07
CA TYR A 369 4.28 13.93 50.68
C TYR A 369 3.66 13.77 52.08
N ARG A 370 2.67 12.87 52.22
CA ARG A 370 2.09 12.54 53.54
C ARG A 370 3.13 12.02 54.54
N LYS A 371 4.09 11.20 54.09
CA LYS A 371 5.19 10.72 54.92
C LYS A 371 6.10 11.88 55.36
N LEU A 372 6.48 12.77 54.46
CA LEU A 372 7.30 13.96 54.77
C LEU A 372 6.62 14.88 55.80
N VAL A 373 5.34 15.20 55.59
CA VAL A 373 4.55 16.00 56.51
C VAL A 373 4.47 15.34 57.89
N LYS A 374 4.23 14.02 57.94
CA LYS A 374 4.18 13.27 59.20
C LYS A 374 5.53 13.24 59.92
N THR A 375 6.66 13.09 59.19
CA THR A 375 8.00 13.12 59.77
C THR A 375 8.40 14.52 60.25
N SER A 376 8.02 15.59 59.53
CA SER A 376 8.28 16.96 59.96
C SER A 376 7.49 17.32 61.23
N ILE A 377 6.21 16.91 61.29
CA ILE A 377 5.37 17.14 62.52
C ILE A 377 5.89 16.31 63.71
N LEU A 378 6.39 15.11 63.52
CA LEU A 378 6.94 14.26 64.59
C LEU A 378 8.38 14.60 64.95
N GLY A 379 9.14 15.23 64.02
CA GLY A 379 10.54 15.67 64.24
C GLY A 379 10.64 16.94 65.11
N ASP A 380 9.66 17.80 65.09
CA ASP A 380 9.65 19.05 65.86
C ASP A 380 9.28 18.88 67.39
N GLY A 381 8.95 17.65 67.76
CA GLY A 381 8.67 17.37 69.22
C GLY A 381 9.89 16.99 70.03
N ALA A 382 11.10 16.87 69.48
CA ALA A 382 12.26 16.28 70.18
C ALA A 382 13.55 17.13 70.21
N ALA A 383 13.64 18.27 69.53
CA ALA A 383 14.82 19.13 69.60
C ALA A 383 14.51 20.56 69.21
N THR A 384 14.70 21.45 70.22
CA THR A 384 14.78 22.89 70.17
C THR A 384 13.46 23.64 69.94
N GLY A 385 13.01 24.37 70.97
CA GLY A 385 11.90 25.31 70.96
C GLY A 385 12.07 26.54 70.05
N ARG A 386 12.13 26.26 68.70
CA ARG A 386 11.95 27.32 67.73
C ARG A 386 10.75 26.98 66.87
N LYS A 387 9.67 27.75 67.04
CA LYS A 387 8.51 27.77 66.14
C LYS A 387 8.98 28.22 64.77
N PHE A 388 9.14 27.29 63.87
CA PHE A 388 9.16 27.57 62.42
C PHE A 388 7.75 27.35 61.89
N PHE A 389 7.18 28.40 61.35
CA PHE A 389 5.83 28.58 60.81
C PHE A 389 4.77 28.96 61.78
N SER A 390 4.60 30.28 61.99
CA SER A 390 3.31 30.90 62.32
C SER A 390 2.36 30.61 61.14
N LYS A 391 1.12 30.16 61.41
CA LYS A 391 0.06 30.14 60.41
C LYS A 391 0.02 31.52 59.74
N PRO A 392 0.00 31.61 58.39
CA PRO A 392 -0.34 32.89 57.78
C PRO A 392 -1.78 33.21 58.17
N ASP A 393 -1.99 34.44 58.62
CA ASP A 393 -3.32 34.91 58.89
C ASP A 393 -4.15 34.94 57.64
N ALA A 394 -5.44 34.58 57.71
CA ALA A 394 -6.34 34.37 56.62
C ALA A 394 -6.62 35.63 55.75
N GLU A 395 -6.00 36.77 56.13
CA GLU A 395 -6.19 38.07 55.46
C GLU A 395 -5.15 38.33 54.31
N ASP A 396 -4.05 37.57 54.22
CA ASP A 396 -2.99 37.84 53.22
C ASP A 396 -3.13 37.13 51.88
N ILE A 397 -4.27 36.47 51.64
CA ILE A 397 -4.42 35.61 50.41
C ILE A 397 -5.15 36.33 49.26
N PHE A 398 -5.68 37.53 49.45
CA PHE A 398 -6.42 38.25 48.41
C PHE A 398 -6.05 39.75 48.33
N GLU A 399 -4.89 40.10 47.81
CA GLU A 399 -4.65 41.35 47.11
C GLU A 399 -4.01 41.11 45.75
N PHE A 400 -4.84 41.00 44.73
CA PHE A 400 -4.44 41.33 43.38
C PHE A 400 -4.48 42.85 43.24
N LYS A 401 -3.33 43.49 43.06
CA LYS A 401 -3.25 44.88 42.62
C LYS A 401 -3.20 44.90 41.11
N ASP A 402 -4.03 45.78 40.54
CA ASP A 402 -4.19 46.17 39.15
C ASP A 402 -2.87 46.43 38.38
#